data_91859bbfb8cfde124e3eade91c5c5796
#
_entry.id   91859bbfb8cfde124e3eade91c5c5796
#
_cell.length_a   1.000
_cell.length_b   1.000
_cell.length_c   1.000
_cell.angle_alpha   90.00
_cell.angle_beta   90.00
_cell.angle_gamma   90.00
#
_symmetry.space_group_name_H-M   'P 1'
#
loop_
_entity.id
_entity.type
_entity.pdbx_description
1 polymer ?
#
loop_
_entity_poly.entity_id
_entity_poly.type
_entity_poly.pdbx_seq_one_letter_code
_entity_poly.pdbx_strand_id
1 'polypeptide(L)'
;MEQFKLAPLLERYDTVLFDLDGVMSSEEMYWNSAALAVYEMYYSNAYYGSKNLSARELERNLSKIRAQVFCDDRMIRMVKDRGVNSNWDLAYVVLGGALCAGEAADFEQVLMDLAAIPGDTFSFFEGVAESLQKRFPAEKGYFDRLGPFWTEVQTCFQEWFLGSELFEQSNRRPARLQGKMGLLHGEEPLVDKEKLRTLLRLLWQSGRRVGVGSGRPLPECEGVLECWDVKKYFTKECIISYDDVMRAEQSLEQQGIHAEFTKPHPFMFLKGHYGGKISDLDIYIGHYDRAACKTTLVVGDAGADLFAAKEAGCAFAAVLTGVQGQAARGFFEREKADYILNDVLALMTETSDAEEV
;
A
#
# COMPACT_ATOMS: atom_id res chain seq x y z
N MET A 1 -0.87 -33.61 12.21
CA MET A 1 -1.03 -32.14 12.10
C MET A 1 0.25 -31.53 12.62
N GLU A 2 0.97 -30.78 11.81
CA GLU A 2 2.14 -30.04 12.29
C GLU A 2 1.69 -29.13 13.44
N GLN A 3 2.34 -29.24 14.60
CA GLN A 3 2.07 -28.36 15.73
C GLN A 3 3.01 -27.16 15.60
N PHE A 4 2.45 -25.97 15.46
CA PHE A 4 3.21 -24.71 15.47
C PHE A 4 3.07 -24.02 16.83
N LYS A 5 4.13 -23.32 17.24
CA LYS A 5 4.13 -22.41 18.38
C LYS A 5 4.71 -21.06 17.98
N LEU A 6 4.37 -20.02 18.74
CA LEU A 6 4.95 -18.69 18.52
C LEU A 6 6.46 -18.71 18.75
N ALA A 7 7.19 -17.97 17.92
CA ALA A 7 8.64 -17.83 18.05
C ALA A 7 9.00 -17.13 19.37
N PRO A 8 10.12 -17.51 20.04
CA PRO A 8 10.51 -16.91 21.32
C PRO A 8 10.70 -15.39 21.29
N LEU A 9 11.05 -14.83 20.14
CA LEU A 9 11.17 -13.37 20.00
C LEU A 9 9.89 -12.62 20.38
N LEU A 10 8.72 -13.26 20.27
CA LEU A 10 7.41 -12.65 20.58
C LEU A 10 7.11 -12.58 22.07
N GLU A 11 7.87 -13.21 22.96
CA GLU A 11 7.61 -13.22 24.41
C GLU A 11 7.62 -11.82 25.04
N ARG A 12 8.32 -10.84 24.41
CA ARG A 12 8.46 -9.46 24.86
C ARG A 12 7.32 -8.54 24.43
N TYR A 13 6.46 -8.99 23.50
CA TYR A 13 5.48 -8.14 22.86
C TYR A 13 4.06 -8.58 23.18
N ASP A 14 3.25 -7.64 23.60
CA ASP A 14 1.80 -7.82 23.83
C ASP A 14 0.96 -7.36 22.61
N THR A 15 1.58 -6.63 21.70
CA THR A 15 0.95 -6.10 20.49
C THR A 15 1.85 -6.37 19.28
N VAL A 16 1.24 -6.86 18.19
CA VAL A 16 1.92 -7.05 16.91
C VAL A 16 1.13 -6.30 15.83
N LEU A 17 1.78 -5.34 15.19
CA LEU A 17 1.20 -4.53 14.12
C LEU A 17 1.88 -4.86 12.81
N PHE A 18 1.09 -5.26 11.83
CA PHE A 18 1.59 -5.60 10.49
C PHE A 18 1.35 -4.45 9.53
N ASP A 19 2.30 -4.15 8.66
CA ASP A 19 1.94 -3.59 7.37
C ASP A 19 1.25 -4.68 6.53
N LEU A 20 0.54 -4.31 5.48
CA LEU A 20 -0.13 -5.25 4.57
C LEU A 20 0.71 -5.54 3.34
N ASP A 21 1.05 -4.50 2.58
CA ASP A 21 1.74 -4.60 1.30
C ASP A 21 3.19 -5.03 1.48
N GLY A 22 3.64 -6.03 0.75
CA GLY A 22 4.99 -6.56 0.91
C GLY A 22 5.21 -7.40 2.18
N VAL A 23 4.23 -7.47 3.09
CA VAL A 23 4.29 -8.19 4.37
C VAL A 23 3.36 -9.41 4.37
N MET A 24 2.07 -9.19 4.22
CA MET A 24 1.06 -10.24 4.12
C MET A 24 0.46 -10.33 2.72
N SER A 25 0.30 -9.21 2.02
CA SER A 25 -0.24 -9.10 0.68
C SER A 25 0.81 -8.62 -0.32
N SER A 26 0.70 -9.09 -1.56
CA SER A 26 1.51 -8.56 -2.66
C SER A 26 0.88 -7.27 -3.20
N GLU A 27 1.68 -6.42 -3.83
CA GLU A 27 1.17 -5.26 -4.57
C GLU A 27 0.65 -5.65 -5.97
N GLU A 28 0.62 -6.93 -6.32
CA GLU A 28 0.35 -7.37 -7.70
C GLU A 28 -1.01 -6.90 -8.21
N MET A 29 -2.06 -7.00 -7.39
CA MET A 29 -3.39 -6.56 -7.77
C MET A 29 -3.49 -5.03 -7.89
N TYR A 30 -2.70 -4.28 -7.12
CA TYR A 30 -2.56 -2.84 -7.30
C TYR A 30 -1.86 -2.49 -8.62
N TRP A 31 -0.77 -3.19 -8.96
CA TRP A 31 -0.11 -2.96 -10.27
C TRP A 31 -1.02 -3.32 -11.44
N ASN A 32 -1.80 -4.37 -11.30
CA ASN A 32 -2.81 -4.77 -12.27
C ASN A 32 -3.89 -3.69 -12.43
N SER A 33 -4.38 -3.14 -11.32
CA SER A 33 -5.36 -2.04 -11.31
C SER A 33 -4.79 -0.77 -11.93
N ALA A 34 -3.54 -0.43 -11.62
CA ALA A 34 -2.84 0.71 -12.21
C ALA A 34 -2.69 0.54 -13.73
N ALA A 35 -2.31 -0.65 -14.20
CA ALA A 35 -2.18 -0.93 -15.63
C ALA A 35 -3.51 -0.79 -16.37
N LEU A 36 -4.60 -1.33 -15.80
CA LEU A 36 -5.94 -1.22 -16.36
C LEU A 36 -6.44 0.22 -16.38
N ALA A 37 -6.21 0.97 -15.30
CA ALA A 37 -6.58 2.39 -15.22
C ALA A 37 -5.84 3.22 -16.26
N VAL A 38 -4.53 3.07 -16.38
CA VAL A 38 -3.74 3.75 -17.42
C VAL A 38 -4.22 3.37 -18.81
N TYR A 39 -4.44 2.09 -19.08
CA TYR A 39 -4.90 1.63 -20.38
C TYR A 39 -6.29 2.15 -20.72
N GLU A 40 -7.24 2.04 -19.79
CA GLU A 40 -8.59 2.57 -19.98
C GLU A 40 -8.55 4.07 -20.25
N MET A 41 -7.92 4.86 -19.38
CA MET A 41 -7.90 6.31 -19.50
C MET A 41 -7.19 6.77 -20.77
N TYR A 42 -6.13 6.09 -21.19
CA TYR A 42 -5.39 6.44 -22.39
C TYR A 42 -6.15 6.10 -23.67
N TYR A 43 -6.84 4.95 -23.74
CA TYR A 43 -7.45 4.48 -24.98
C TYR A 43 -8.96 4.69 -25.07
N SER A 44 -9.69 4.81 -23.95
CA SER A 44 -11.15 4.90 -23.94
C SER A 44 -11.67 6.27 -24.34
N ASN A 45 -12.76 6.27 -25.12
CA ASN A 45 -13.51 7.49 -25.45
C ASN A 45 -14.26 8.09 -24.24
N ALA A 46 -14.30 7.37 -23.12
CA ALA A 46 -14.81 7.92 -21.85
C ALA A 46 -13.79 8.86 -21.16
N TYR A 47 -12.53 8.86 -21.61
CA TYR A 47 -11.43 9.65 -21.08
C TYR A 47 -10.66 10.35 -22.20
N TYR A 48 -9.39 10.04 -22.40
CA TYR A 48 -8.49 10.75 -23.32
C TYR A 48 -8.35 10.08 -24.69
N GLY A 49 -8.87 8.89 -24.87
CA GLY A 49 -8.76 8.11 -26.11
C GLY A 49 -10.00 8.20 -26.99
N SER A 50 -10.08 7.27 -27.97
CA SER A 50 -11.16 7.23 -28.96
C SER A 50 -11.85 5.86 -29.05
N LYS A 51 -11.39 4.85 -28.29
CA LYS A 51 -11.91 3.48 -28.38
C LYS A 51 -13.12 3.26 -27.46
N ASN A 52 -14.08 2.51 -27.94
CA ASN A 52 -15.14 1.99 -27.08
C ASN A 52 -14.63 0.68 -26.45
N LEU A 53 -14.31 0.70 -25.14
CA LEU A 53 -13.70 -0.42 -24.42
C LEU A 53 -14.76 -1.16 -23.59
N SER A 54 -14.52 -2.44 -23.35
CA SER A 54 -15.33 -3.30 -22.49
C SER A 54 -14.50 -3.76 -21.30
N ALA A 55 -15.02 -3.61 -20.08
CA ALA A 55 -14.34 -4.05 -18.85
C ALA A 55 -13.94 -5.53 -18.93
N ARG A 56 -14.85 -6.39 -19.37
CA ARG A 56 -14.61 -7.84 -19.54
C ARG A 56 -13.48 -8.15 -20.53
N GLU A 57 -13.33 -7.35 -21.59
CA GLU A 57 -12.25 -7.54 -22.56
C GLU A 57 -10.91 -7.11 -21.98
N LEU A 58 -10.89 -6.00 -21.23
CA LEU A 58 -9.69 -5.52 -20.55
C LEU A 58 -9.21 -6.54 -19.50
N GLU A 59 -10.09 -7.08 -18.68
CA GLU A 59 -9.77 -8.12 -17.70
C GLU A 59 -9.20 -9.39 -18.33
N ARG A 60 -9.76 -9.85 -19.44
CA ARG A 60 -9.24 -11.02 -20.18
C ARG A 60 -7.84 -10.79 -20.74
N ASN A 61 -7.48 -9.55 -21.01
CA ASN A 61 -6.18 -9.17 -21.55
C ASN A 61 -5.23 -8.57 -20.50
N LEU A 62 -5.58 -8.65 -19.22
CA LEU A 62 -4.85 -8.02 -18.13
C LEU A 62 -3.33 -8.21 -18.20
N SER A 63 -2.85 -9.45 -18.31
CA SER A 63 -1.41 -9.73 -18.35
C SER A 63 -0.71 -9.06 -19.53
N LYS A 64 -1.38 -8.98 -20.71
CA LYS A 64 -0.84 -8.29 -21.88
C LYS A 64 -0.83 -6.78 -21.69
N ILE A 65 -1.91 -6.24 -21.10
CA ILE A 65 -2.03 -4.82 -20.79
C ILE A 65 -0.95 -4.40 -19.81
N ARG A 66 -0.76 -5.17 -18.73
CA ARG A 66 0.31 -4.90 -17.75
C ARG A 66 1.69 -4.94 -18.38
N ALA A 67 2.00 -5.99 -19.12
CA ALA A 67 3.29 -6.10 -19.83
C ALA A 67 3.52 -4.91 -20.77
N GLN A 68 2.50 -4.48 -21.52
CA GLN A 68 2.57 -3.33 -22.40
C GLN A 68 2.76 -2.01 -21.63
N VAL A 69 1.88 -1.71 -20.67
CA VAL A 69 1.87 -0.42 -19.92
C VAL A 69 3.11 -0.27 -19.06
N PHE A 70 3.58 -1.36 -18.45
CA PHE A 70 4.71 -1.31 -17.54
C PHE A 70 6.01 -1.90 -18.10
N CYS A 71 6.06 -2.18 -19.40
CA CYS A 71 7.27 -2.68 -20.08
C CYS A 71 7.87 -3.88 -19.33
N ASP A 72 7.07 -4.92 -19.08
CA ASP A 72 7.43 -6.08 -18.25
C ASP A 72 7.94 -5.68 -16.86
N ASP A 73 7.17 -4.82 -16.17
CA ASP A 73 7.38 -4.28 -14.82
C ASP A 73 8.65 -3.40 -14.64
N ARG A 74 9.36 -3.06 -15.73
CA ARG A 74 10.50 -2.12 -15.67
C ARG A 74 10.06 -0.71 -15.29
N MET A 75 8.87 -0.28 -15.74
CA MET A 75 8.26 0.99 -15.37
C MET A 75 8.00 1.05 -13.86
N ILE A 76 7.46 -0.02 -13.28
CA ILE A 76 7.20 -0.11 -11.83
C ILE A 76 8.51 0.07 -11.05
N ARG A 77 9.54 -0.71 -11.41
CA ARG A 77 10.85 -0.61 -10.75
C ARG A 77 11.43 0.80 -10.85
N MET A 78 11.43 1.39 -12.04
CA MET A 78 11.95 2.75 -12.24
C MET A 78 11.22 3.79 -11.38
N VAL A 79 9.89 3.71 -11.28
CA VAL A 79 9.08 4.63 -10.49
C VAL A 79 9.30 4.41 -8.98
N LYS A 80 9.36 3.15 -8.53
CA LYS A 80 9.67 2.79 -7.12
C LYS A 80 11.08 3.22 -6.71
N ASP A 81 12.09 3.06 -7.57
CA ASP A 81 13.48 3.49 -7.33
C ASP A 81 13.59 5.03 -7.14
N ARG A 82 12.61 5.78 -7.63
CA ARG A 82 12.49 7.23 -7.40
C ARG A 82 11.76 7.60 -6.10
N GLY A 83 11.42 6.63 -5.26
CA GLY A 83 10.75 6.84 -3.99
C GLY A 83 9.23 7.00 -4.10
N VAL A 84 8.64 6.69 -5.25
CA VAL A 84 7.18 6.70 -5.42
C VAL A 84 6.60 5.40 -4.87
N ASN A 85 5.97 5.45 -3.71
CA ASN A 85 5.41 4.27 -3.04
C ASN A 85 3.93 4.04 -3.36
N SER A 86 3.17 5.09 -3.62
CA SER A 86 1.74 4.97 -3.92
C SER A 86 1.50 4.41 -5.33
N ASN A 87 0.63 3.41 -5.44
CA ASN A 87 0.25 2.83 -6.73
C ASN A 87 -0.71 3.75 -7.52
N TRP A 88 -1.38 4.68 -6.86
CA TRP A 88 -2.10 5.78 -7.52
C TRP A 88 -1.14 6.76 -8.20
N ASP A 89 -0.04 7.08 -7.52
CA ASP A 89 1.02 7.92 -8.09
C ASP A 89 1.71 7.22 -9.26
N LEU A 90 1.91 5.90 -9.18
CA LEU A 90 2.41 5.09 -10.31
C LEU A 90 1.49 5.24 -11.54
N ALA A 91 0.18 5.07 -11.37
CA ALA A 91 -0.77 5.22 -12.47
C ALA A 91 -0.78 6.66 -13.03
N TYR A 92 -0.71 7.66 -12.15
CA TYR A 92 -0.68 9.07 -12.51
C TYR A 92 0.55 9.42 -13.37
N VAL A 93 1.76 9.04 -12.95
CA VAL A 93 2.97 9.40 -13.69
C VAL A 93 3.04 8.67 -15.04
N VAL A 94 2.62 7.40 -15.09
CA VAL A 94 2.64 6.62 -16.34
C VAL A 94 1.60 7.12 -17.33
N LEU A 95 0.39 7.43 -16.88
CA LEU A 95 -0.63 8.03 -17.74
C LEU A 95 -0.18 9.42 -18.22
N GLY A 96 0.40 10.24 -17.34
CA GLY A 96 0.93 11.55 -17.68
C GLY A 96 1.98 11.48 -18.78
N GLY A 97 2.94 10.57 -18.64
CA GLY A 97 3.95 10.31 -19.67
C GLY A 97 3.35 9.84 -21.00
N ALA A 98 2.40 8.91 -20.96
CA ALA A 98 1.72 8.39 -22.14
C ALA A 98 0.93 9.49 -22.88
N LEU A 99 0.20 10.34 -22.16
CA LEU A 99 -0.51 11.49 -22.75
C LEU A 99 0.45 12.51 -23.37
N CYS A 100 1.61 12.75 -22.76
CA CYS A 100 2.65 13.62 -23.32
C CYS A 100 3.27 13.04 -24.59
N ALA A 101 3.40 11.72 -24.71
CA ALA A 101 3.89 11.05 -25.92
C ALA A 101 2.93 11.15 -27.12
N GLY A 102 1.61 11.34 -26.91
CA GLY A 102 0.60 11.55 -27.94
C GLY A 102 -0.28 10.33 -28.22
N GLU A 103 -0.98 10.29 -29.36
CA GLU A 103 -2.05 9.31 -29.63
C GLU A 103 -1.59 7.86 -29.82
N ALA A 104 -0.31 7.64 -30.13
CA ALA A 104 0.27 6.31 -30.36
C ALA A 104 1.50 6.11 -29.45
N ALA A 105 1.31 6.30 -28.13
CA ALA A 105 2.40 6.18 -27.17
C ALA A 105 3.06 4.79 -27.25
N ASP A 106 4.35 4.81 -27.47
CA ASP A 106 5.22 3.67 -27.21
C ASP A 106 5.62 3.71 -25.73
N PHE A 107 5.14 2.76 -24.94
CA PHE A 107 5.44 2.73 -23.51
C PHE A 107 6.93 2.51 -23.20
N GLU A 108 7.70 1.93 -24.11
CA GLU A 108 9.17 1.88 -23.98
C GLU A 108 9.79 3.28 -24.07
N GLN A 109 9.30 4.11 -24.98
CA GLN A 109 9.74 5.51 -25.05
C GLN A 109 9.26 6.30 -23.86
N VAL A 110 8.02 6.08 -23.40
CA VAL A 110 7.49 6.70 -22.16
C VAL A 110 8.36 6.37 -20.96
N LEU A 111 8.80 5.11 -20.81
CA LEU A 111 9.74 4.71 -19.77
C LEU A 111 11.04 5.52 -19.83
N MET A 112 11.62 5.67 -21.01
CA MET A 112 12.85 6.43 -21.20
C MET A 112 12.67 7.91 -20.87
N ASP A 113 11.58 8.50 -21.33
CA ASP A 113 11.27 9.91 -21.11
C ASP A 113 11.02 10.21 -19.61
N LEU A 114 10.26 9.38 -18.92
CA LEU A 114 10.05 9.48 -17.49
C LEU A 114 11.36 9.27 -16.72
N ALA A 115 12.18 8.31 -17.11
CA ALA A 115 13.49 8.07 -16.51
C ALA A 115 14.46 9.26 -16.68
N ALA A 116 14.29 10.06 -17.71
CA ALA A 116 15.12 11.23 -17.99
C ALA A 116 14.74 12.47 -17.15
N ILE A 117 13.58 12.50 -16.49
CA ILE A 117 13.20 13.62 -15.59
C ILE A 117 14.19 13.64 -14.42
N PRO A 118 14.95 14.76 -14.20
CA PRO A 118 15.95 14.81 -13.14
C PRO A 118 15.32 15.11 -11.77
N GLY A 119 16.09 14.86 -10.72
CA GLY A 119 15.77 15.28 -9.36
C GLY A 119 15.22 14.16 -8.47
N ASP A 120 14.71 14.57 -7.33
CA ASP A 120 14.08 13.71 -6.32
C ASP A 120 12.61 13.38 -6.66
N THR A 121 11.93 12.74 -5.73
CA THR A 121 10.51 12.35 -5.87
C THR A 121 9.61 13.55 -6.17
N PHE A 122 9.80 14.69 -5.50
CA PHE A 122 9.00 15.89 -5.72
C PHE A 122 9.23 16.48 -7.11
N SER A 123 10.50 16.65 -7.49
CA SER A 123 10.89 17.14 -8.83
C SER A 123 10.36 16.22 -9.94
N PHE A 124 10.25 14.91 -9.67
CA PHE A 124 9.67 13.97 -10.62
C PHE A 124 8.18 14.23 -10.88
N PHE A 125 7.39 14.43 -9.81
CA PHE A 125 5.98 14.79 -9.95
C PHE A 125 5.79 16.15 -10.63
N GLU A 126 6.59 17.15 -10.23
CA GLU A 126 6.57 18.47 -10.87
C GLU A 126 6.88 18.40 -12.38
N GLY A 127 7.90 17.60 -12.75
CA GLY A 127 8.28 17.42 -14.16
C GLY A 127 7.17 16.77 -14.99
N VAL A 128 6.43 15.82 -14.45
CA VAL A 128 5.26 15.21 -15.10
C VAL A 128 4.13 16.25 -15.24
N ALA A 129 3.80 16.98 -14.17
CA ALA A 129 2.76 18.00 -14.16
C ALA A 129 3.06 19.13 -15.15
N GLU A 130 4.30 19.63 -15.17
CA GLU A 130 4.74 20.66 -16.12
C GLU A 130 4.65 20.18 -17.58
N SER A 131 5.02 18.92 -17.85
CA SER A 131 4.94 18.36 -19.20
C SER A 131 3.49 18.28 -19.69
N LEU A 132 2.57 17.85 -18.82
CA LEU A 132 1.14 17.86 -19.08
C LEU A 132 0.61 19.27 -19.29
N GLN A 133 0.98 20.23 -18.42
CA GLN A 133 0.53 21.62 -18.49
C GLN A 133 1.01 22.31 -19.79
N LYS A 134 2.20 21.95 -20.30
CA LYS A 134 2.70 22.46 -21.59
C LYS A 134 1.91 21.90 -22.79
N ARG A 135 1.41 20.66 -22.68
CA ARG A 135 0.71 20.00 -23.77
C ARG A 135 -0.79 20.25 -23.80
N PHE A 136 -1.41 20.40 -22.64
CA PHE A 136 -2.85 20.55 -22.50
C PHE A 136 -3.21 21.86 -21.81
N PRO A 137 -4.12 22.69 -22.38
CA PRO A 137 -4.61 23.87 -21.72
C PRO A 137 -5.49 23.47 -20.51
N ALA A 138 -5.06 23.83 -19.32
CA ALA A 138 -5.81 23.60 -18.08
C ALA A 138 -5.49 24.69 -17.06
N GLU A 139 -6.33 24.83 -16.04
CA GLU A 139 -6.09 25.71 -14.91
C GLU A 139 -4.82 25.30 -14.15
N LYS A 140 -4.17 26.27 -13.51
CA LYS A 140 -2.98 26.03 -12.70
C LYS A 140 -3.31 25.03 -11.58
N GLY A 141 -2.46 24.03 -11.40
CA GLY A 141 -2.64 22.98 -10.40
C GLY A 141 -3.53 21.81 -10.83
N TYR A 142 -4.15 21.87 -12.02
CA TYR A 142 -4.99 20.79 -12.51
C TYR A 142 -4.24 19.46 -12.63
N PHE A 143 -3.01 19.52 -13.12
CA PHE A 143 -2.14 18.35 -13.31
C PHE A 143 -1.22 18.04 -12.13
N ASP A 144 -1.24 18.88 -11.09
CA ASP A 144 -0.38 18.63 -9.93
C ASP A 144 -0.75 17.29 -9.23
N ARG A 145 0.20 16.69 -8.54
CA ARG A 145 -0.09 15.57 -7.64
C ARG A 145 -1.15 16.00 -6.63
N LEU A 146 -2.14 15.15 -6.39
CA LEU A 146 -3.36 15.39 -5.62
C LEU A 146 -4.31 16.44 -6.25
N GLY A 147 -4.04 16.93 -7.44
CA GLY A 147 -4.93 17.79 -8.20
C GLY A 147 -6.08 17.05 -8.89
N PRO A 148 -6.92 17.75 -9.66
CA PRO A 148 -8.10 17.14 -10.31
C PRO A 148 -7.77 15.96 -11.24
N PHE A 149 -6.71 16.07 -12.05
CA PHE A 149 -6.27 14.98 -12.92
C PHE A 149 -5.83 13.76 -12.12
N TRP A 150 -5.02 13.95 -11.06
CA TRP A 150 -4.60 12.90 -10.17
C TRP A 150 -5.80 12.20 -9.51
N THR A 151 -6.80 12.97 -9.07
CA THR A 151 -8.04 12.46 -8.47
C THR A 151 -8.85 11.62 -9.47
N GLU A 152 -8.86 12.02 -10.76
CA GLU A 152 -9.51 11.24 -11.81
C GLU A 152 -8.80 9.89 -12.03
N VAL A 153 -7.46 9.88 -12.04
CA VAL A 153 -6.64 8.66 -12.14
C VAL A 153 -6.89 7.74 -10.94
N GLN A 154 -6.83 8.27 -9.72
CA GLN A 154 -7.15 7.53 -8.50
C GLN A 154 -8.54 6.91 -8.57
N THR A 155 -9.52 7.68 -9.04
CA THR A 155 -10.90 7.18 -9.19
C THR A 155 -10.97 5.98 -10.14
N CYS A 156 -10.38 6.09 -11.33
CA CYS A 156 -10.37 4.99 -12.30
C CYS A 156 -9.64 3.76 -11.77
N PHE A 157 -8.54 3.97 -11.06
CA PHE A 157 -7.82 2.90 -10.36
C PHE A 157 -8.73 2.19 -9.34
N GLN A 158 -9.41 2.96 -8.48
CA GLN A 158 -10.33 2.42 -7.46
C GLN A 158 -11.50 1.64 -8.09
N GLU A 159 -12.00 2.09 -9.23
CA GLU A 159 -13.01 1.35 -9.98
C GLU A 159 -12.53 -0.04 -10.41
N TRP A 160 -11.26 -0.18 -10.81
CA TRP A 160 -10.67 -1.47 -11.17
C TRP A 160 -10.37 -2.33 -9.96
N PHE A 161 -9.88 -1.73 -8.89
CA PHE A 161 -9.51 -2.48 -7.70
C PHE A 161 -10.73 -3.02 -6.96
N LEU A 162 -11.71 -2.16 -6.69
CA LEU A 162 -12.94 -2.54 -5.97
C LEU A 162 -13.97 -3.26 -6.86
N GLY A 163 -13.94 -3.03 -8.17
CA GLY A 163 -15.00 -3.42 -9.09
C GLY A 163 -16.18 -2.45 -9.06
N SER A 164 -17.03 -2.50 -10.11
CA SER A 164 -18.15 -1.56 -10.29
C SER A 164 -19.10 -1.54 -9.10
N GLU A 165 -19.44 -2.71 -8.56
CA GLU A 165 -20.45 -2.86 -7.51
C GLU A 165 -19.95 -2.30 -6.17
N LEU A 166 -18.79 -2.74 -5.68
CA LEU A 166 -18.23 -2.27 -4.41
C LEU A 166 -17.82 -0.80 -4.49
N PHE A 167 -17.30 -0.35 -5.65
CA PHE A 167 -16.99 1.04 -5.89
C PHE A 167 -18.24 1.92 -5.76
N GLU A 168 -19.37 1.55 -6.37
CA GLU A 168 -20.62 2.30 -6.29
C GLU A 168 -21.16 2.36 -4.85
N GLN A 169 -21.10 1.25 -4.12
CA GLN A 169 -21.49 1.19 -2.71
C GLN A 169 -20.64 2.15 -1.83
N SER A 170 -19.33 2.16 -2.04
CA SER A 170 -18.40 2.96 -1.22
C SER A 170 -18.40 4.44 -1.61
N ASN A 171 -18.52 4.77 -2.90
CA ASN A 171 -18.36 6.13 -3.42
C ASN A 171 -19.69 6.82 -3.76
N ARG A 172 -20.83 6.11 -3.66
CA ARG A 172 -22.18 6.61 -3.97
C ARG A 172 -22.30 7.18 -5.38
N ARG A 173 -21.53 6.67 -6.31
CA ARG A 173 -21.57 6.99 -7.73
C ARG A 173 -21.16 5.76 -8.55
N PRO A 174 -21.71 5.56 -9.76
CA PRO A 174 -21.34 4.44 -10.60
C PRO A 174 -19.91 4.58 -11.13
N ALA A 175 -19.26 3.46 -11.39
CA ALA A 175 -18.02 3.42 -12.15
C ALA A 175 -18.25 3.95 -13.57
N ARG A 176 -17.27 4.63 -14.15
CA ARG A 176 -17.38 5.23 -15.49
C ARG A 176 -17.50 4.14 -16.57
N LEU A 177 -16.68 3.08 -16.49
CA LEU A 177 -16.85 1.87 -17.29
C LEU A 177 -17.48 0.78 -16.42
N GLN A 178 -18.72 0.41 -16.75
CA GLN A 178 -19.47 -0.58 -16.00
C GLN A 178 -18.98 -2.01 -16.26
N GLY A 179 -19.24 -2.92 -15.29
CA GLY A 179 -18.97 -4.34 -15.42
C GLY A 179 -17.53 -4.74 -15.05
N LYS A 180 -16.79 -3.88 -14.37
CA LYS A 180 -15.52 -4.23 -13.73
C LYS A 180 -15.78 -5.20 -12.57
N MET A 181 -15.11 -6.36 -12.56
CA MET A 181 -15.31 -7.40 -11.53
C MET A 181 -14.64 -7.07 -10.21
N GLY A 182 -13.58 -6.27 -10.24
CA GLY A 182 -12.76 -5.96 -9.06
C GLY A 182 -11.61 -6.93 -8.86
N LEU A 183 -10.42 -6.37 -8.63
CA LEU A 183 -9.20 -7.16 -8.42
C LEU A 183 -8.92 -7.45 -6.94
N LEU A 184 -9.59 -6.75 -6.02
CA LEU A 184 -9.47 -6.96 -4.57
C LEU A 184 -9.66 -8.43 -4.17
N HIS A 185 -10.64 -9.11 -4.78
CA HIS A 185 -10.91 -10.52 -4.48
C HIS A 185 -9.87 -11.51 -5.03
N GLY A 186 -8.98 -11.06 -5.91
CA GLY A 186 -7.89 -11.85 -6.46
C GLY A 186 -6.60 -11.76 -5.64
N GLU A 187 -6.59 -11.01 -4.55
CA GLU A 187 -5.40 -10.91 -3.69
C GLU A 187 -5.14 -12.21 -2.92
N GLU A 188 -3.93 -12.72 -3.06
CA GLU A 188 -3.45 -13.88 -2.30
C GLU A 188 -2.35 -13.46 -1.32
N PRO A 189 -2.26 -14.14 -0.16
CA PRO A 189 -1.16 -13.90 0.77
C PRO A 189 0.19 -14.21 0.14
N LEU A 190 1.23 -13.48 0.53
CA LEU A 190 2.63 -13.73 0.12
C LEU A 190 3.19 -15.06 0.63
N VAL A 191 2.51 -15.65 1.61
CA VAL A 191 2.87 -16.93 2.23
C VAL A 191 1.69 -17.90 2.17
N ASP A 192 1.93 -19.16 2.48
CA ASP A 192 0.84 -20.14 2.55
C ASP A 192 -0.32 -19.64 3.43
N LYS A 193 -1.52 -19.60 2.87
CA LYS A 193 -2.71 -19.05 3.50
C LYS A 193 -3.09 -19.76 4.81
N GLU A 194 -2.94 -21.07 4.87
CA GLU A 194 -3.27 -21.84 6.08
C GLU A 194 -2.23 -21.62 7.18
N LYS A 195 -0.95 -21.50 6.81
CA LYS A 195 0.12 -21.14 7.76
C LYS A 195 -0.06 -19.71 8.27
N LEU A 196 -0.42 -18.75 7.41
CA LEU A 196 -0.75 -17.38 7.84
C LEU A 196 -1.92 -17.36 8.82
N ARG A 197 -3.00 -18.08 8.50
CA ARG A 197 -4.15 -18.23 9.39
C ARG A 197 -3.75 -18.86 10.73
N THR A 198 -2.86 -19.85 10.72
CA THR A 198 -2.35 -20.49 11.92
C THR A 198 -1.54 -19.51 12.78
N LEU A 199 -0.63 -18.73 12.18
CA LEU A 199 0.14 -17.69 12.87
C LEU A 199 -0.80 -16.67 13.55
N LEU A 200 -1.75 -16.10 12.82
CA LEU A 200 -2.66 -15.09 13.32
C LEU A 200 -3.56 -15.63 14.44
N ARG A 201 -4.01 -16.88 14.31
CA ARG A 201 -4.75 -17.60 15.36
C ARG A 201 -3.91 -17.77 16.63
N LEU A 202 -2.64 -18.19 16.51
CA LEU A 202 -1.74 -18.37 17.66
C LEU A 202 -1.48 -17.04 18.36
N LEU A 203 -1.27 -15.95 17.62
CA LEU A 203 -1.13 -14.59 18.19
C LEU A 203 -2.38 -14.19 18.99
N TRP A 204 -3.55 -14.37 18.39
CA TRP A 204 -4.82 -14.07 19.03
C TRP A 204 -5.07 -14.93 20.28
N GLN A 205 -4.85 -16.25 20.21
CA GLN A 205 -5.02 -17.18 21.33
C GLN A 205 -4.06 -16.92 22.48
N SER A 206 -2.91 -16.34 22.22
CA SER A 206 -1.94 -15.95 23.24
C SER A 206 -2.32 -14.67 24.01
N GLY A 207 -3.46 -14.07 23.67
CA GLY A 207 -3.94 -12.81 24.27
C GLY A 207 -3.27 -11.54 23.74
N ARG A 208 -2.48 -11.65 22.66
CA ARG A 208 -1.85 -10.50 22.03
C ARG A 208 -2.87 -9.70 21.22
N ARG A 209 -2.68 -8.38 21.19
CA ARG A 209 -3.39 -7.53 20.23
C ARG A 209 -2.69 -7.66 18.87
N VAL A 210 -3.46 -7.94 17.85
CA VAL A 210 -3.00 -8.01 16.47
C VAL A 210 -3.64 -6.87 15.69
N GLY A 211 -2.84 -6.11 14.98
CA GLY A 211 -3.34 -4.95 14.24
C GLY A 211 -2.67 -4.78 12.88
N VAL A 212 -3.14 -3.76 12.16
CA VAL A 212 -2.63 -3.33 10.85
C VAL A 212 -2.30 -1.85 10.92
N GLY A 213 -1.21 -1.43 10.28
CA GLY A 213 -0.91 -0.04 9.99
C GLY A 213 -0.58 0.11 8.51
N SER A 214 -1.58 0.38 7.66
CA SER A 214 -1.44 0.35 6.21
C SER A 214 -1.84 1.65 5.54
N GLY A 215 -1.14 2.00 4.44
CA GLY A 215 -1.52 3.09 3.55
C GLY A 215 -2.76 2.81 2.69
N ARG A 216 -3.40 1.65 2.84
CA ARG A 216 -4.66 1.31 2.16
C ARG A 216 -5.86 1.99 2.82
N PRO A 217 -6.91 2.36 2.07
CA PRO A 217 -8.22 2.66 2.62
C PRO A 217 -8.79 1.51 3.45
N LEU A 218 -9.62 1.83 4.45
CA LEU A 218 -10.18 0.82 5.37
C LEU A 218 -10.95 -0.31 4.67
N PRO A 219 -11.80 -0.06 3.66
CA PRO A 219 -12.50 -1.13 2.96
C PRO A 219 -11.56 -2.11 2.26
N GLU A 220 -10.39 -1.65 1.82
CA GLU A 220 -9.37 -2.49 1.18
C GLU A 220 -8.62 -3.34 2.20
N CYS A 221 -8.24 -2.75 3.35
CA CYS A 221 -7.66 -3.51 4.46
C CYS A 221 -8.61 -4.61 4.94
N GLU A 222 -9.85 -4.25 5.23
CA GLU A 222 -10.84 -5.19 5.74
C GLU A 222 -11.21 -6.25 4.70
N GLY A 223 -11.39 -5.85 3.44
CA GLY A 223 -11.76 -6.75 2.34
C GLY A 223 -10.74 -7.88 2.13
N VAL A 224 -9.46 -7.56 2.13
CA VAL A 224 -8.39 -8.56 2.03
C VAL A 224 -8.40 -9.52 3.23
N LEU A 225 -8.50 -9.00 4.46
CA LEU A 225 -8.54 -9.83 5.67
C LEU A 225 -9.79 -10.72 5.72
N GLU A 226 -10.92 -10.26 5.17
CA GLU A 226 -12.15 -11.06 5.02
C GLU A 226 -12.00 -12.15 3.96
N CYS A 227 -11.46 -11.83 2.77
CA CYS A 227 -11.20 -12.79 1.71
C CYS A 227 -10.29 -13.95 2.17
N TRP A 228 -9.39 -13.68 3.10
CA TRP A 228 -8.52 -14.70 3.67
C TRP A 228 -9.13 -15.41 4.90
N ASP A 229 -10.30 -15.01 5.38
CA ASP A 229 -10.94 -15.47 6.62
C ASP A 229 -10.05 -15.32 7.86
N VAL A 230 -9.33 -14.20 7.95
CA VAL A 230 -8.42 -13.91 9.06
C VAL A 230 -8.80 -12.66 9.88
N LYS A 231 -9.71 -11.79 9.40
CA LYS A 231 -10.12 -10.55 10.05
C LYS A 231 -10.49 -10.75 11.52
N LYS A 232 -11.09 -11.88 11.86
CA LYS A 232 -11.52 -12.25 13.22
C LYS A 232 -10.38 -12.34 14.24
N TYR A 233 -9.13 -12.45 13.80
CA TYR A 233 -7.95 -12.51 14.67
C TYR A 233 -7.35 -11.11 14.94
N PHE A 234 -7.82 -10.09 14.23
CA PHE A 234 -7.36 -8.73 14.41
C PHE A 234 -8.20 -7.98 15.44
N THR A 235 -7.54 -7.15 16.26
CA THR A 235 -8.17 -6.22 17.18
C THR A 235 -8.68 -5.03 16.39
N LYS A 236 -9.98 -4.81 16.34
CA LYS A 236 -10.63 -3.79 15.50
C LYS A 236 -10.00 -2.41 15.66
N GLU A 237 -9.75 -2.00 16.90
CA GLU A 237 -9.19 -0.69 17.24
C GLU A 237 -7.69 -0.55 16.91
N CYS A 238 -7.06 -1.65 16.47
CA CYS A 238 -5.67 -1.69 16.02
C CYS A 238 -5.53 -1.80 14.48
N ILE A 239 -6.63 -1.79 13.72
CA ILE A 239 -6.62 -1.69 12.26
C ILE A 239 -6.63 -0.20 11.93
N ILE A 240 -5.48 0.33 11.55
CA ILE A 240 -5.27 1.73 11.22
C ILE A 240 -4.97 1.85 9.73
N SER A 241 -5.79 2.61 9.03
CA SER A 241 -5.82 2.74 7.58
C SER A 241 -5.45 4.16 7.13
N TYR A 242 -5.36 4.35 5.81
CA TYR A 242 -5.25 5.68 5.22
C TYR A 242 -6.41 6.61 5.59
N ASP A 243 -7.63 6.07 5.75
CA ASP A 243 -8.79 6.88 6.16
C ASP A 243 -8.62 7.48 7.57
N ASP A 244 -7.89 6.79 8.46
CA ASP A 244 -7.57 7.31 9.79
C ASP A 244 -6.59 8.48 9.71
N VAL A 245 -5.59 8.38 8.82
CA VAL A 245 -4.64 9.45 8.54
C VAL A 245 -5.38 10.68 8.01
N MET A 246 -6.16 10.51 6.95
CA MET A 246 -6.90 11.62 6.33
C MET A 246 -7.86 12.31 7.31
N ARG A 247 -8.54 11.54 8.15
CA ARG A 247 -9.45 12.08 9.16
C ARG A 247 -8.70 12.89 10.21
N ALA A 248 -7.55 12.40 10.66
CA ALA A 248 -6.73 13.09 11.65
C ALA A 248 -6.14 14.38 11.09
N GLU A 249 -5.60 14.36 9.87
CA GLU A 249 -5.07 15.54 9.18
C GLU A 249 -6.16 16.60 8.97
N GLN A 250 -7.34 16.21 8.48
CA GLN A 250 -8.49 17.12 8.32
C GLN A 250 -8.97 17.73 9.65
N SER A 251 -8.97 16.92 10.73
CA SER A 251 -9.36 17.40 12.05
C SER A 251 -8.40 18.47 12.60
N LEU A 252 -7.11 18.32 12.35
CA LEU A 252 -6.10 19.29 12.75
C LEU A 252 -6.09 20.52 11.86
N GLU A 253 -6.30 20.36 10.54
CA GLU A 253 -6.41 21.46 9.60
C GLU A 253 -7.58 22.42 9.95
N GLN A 254 -8.72 21.88 10.42
CA GLN A 254 -9.83 22.69 10.92
C GLN A 254 -9.46 23.52 12.17
N GLN A 255 -8.38 23.14 12.86
CA GLN A 255 -7.83 23.88 14.00
C GLN A 255 -6.66 24.79 13.58
N GLY A 256 -6.38 24.90 12.27
CA GLY A 256 -5.26 25.70 11.73
C GLY A 256 -3.91 25.02 11.88
N ILE A 257 -3.88 23.70 12.09
CA ILE A 257 -2.65 22.90 12.26
C ILE A 257 -2.47 22.06 10.99
N HIS A 258 -1.41 22.31 10.26
CA HIS A 258 -1.03 21.50 9.11
C HIS A 258 -0.18 20.32 9.59
N ALA A 259 -0.68 19.09 9.41
CA ALA A 259 -0.01 17.85 9.79
C ALA A 259 0.09 16.90 8.59
N GLU A 260 1.15 16.10 8.55
CA GLU A 260 1.35 15.02 7.59
C GLU A 260 1.65 13.73 8.38
N PHE A 261 0.70 12.78 8.35
CA PHE A 261 0.73 11.57 9.18
C PHE A 261 1.03 10.28 8.41
N THR A 262 1.24 10.38 7.11
CA THR A 262 1.66 9.22 6.31
C THR A 262 3.04 8.72 6.74
N LYS A 263 3.30 7.39 6.59
CA LYS A 263 4.63 6.82 6.85
C LYS A 263 5.72 7.57 6.05
N PRO A 264 6.85 7.93 6.66
CA PRO A 264 7.45 7.39 7.89
C PRO A 264 6.99 8.02 9.21
N HIS A 265 5.92 8.83 9.23
CA HIS A 265 5.39 9.35 10.47
C HIS A 265 4.83 8.22 11.37
N PRO A 266 5.04 8.24 12.71
CA PRO A 266 4.70 7.14 13.63
C PRO A 266 3.19 6.96 13.87
N PHE A 267 2.33 7.79 13.30
CA PHE A 267 0.90 7.91 13.58
C PHE A 267 0.19 6.55 13.60
N MET A 268 0.33 5.75 12.54
CA MET A 268 -0.40 4.49 12.41
C MET A 268 -0.02 3.50 13.52
N PHE A 269 1.26 3.41 13.85
CA PHE A 269 1.75 2.47 14.87
C PHE A 269 1.45 2.95 16.28
N LEU A 270 1.46 4.26 16.53
CA LEU A 270 0.99 4.83 17.79
C LEU A 270 -0.51 4.60 17.98
N LYS A 271 -1.34 4.89 16.97
CA LYS A 271 -2.78 4.57 17.02
C LYS A 271 -3.02 3.10 17.31
N GLY A 272 -2.32 2.21 16.62
CA GLY A 272 -2.41 0.76 16.83
C GLY A 272 -1.98 0.33 18.24
N HIS A 273 -0.84 0.86 18.74
CA HIS A 273 -0.37 0.58 20.10
C HIS A 273 -1.40 1.00 21.16
N TYR A 274 -1.94 2.21 21.06
CA TYR A 274 -2.92 2.72 22.03
C TYR A 274 -4.37 2.24 21.76
N GLY A 275 -4.61 1.41 20.74
CA GLY A 275 -5.96 0.96 20.39
C GLY A 275 -6.90 2.13 20.08
N GLY A 276 -6.42 3.09 19.31
CA GLY A 276 -7.16 4.30 18.92
C GLY A 276 -7.40 5.33 20.03
N LYS A 277 -6.96 5.10 21.25
CA LYS A 277 -7.29 5.97 22.42
C LYS A 277 -6.43 7.22 22.53
N ILE A 278 -5.29 7.29 21.85
CA ILE A 278 -4.45 8.49 21.83
C ILE A 278 -5.05 9.55 20.90
N SER A 279 -5.02 10.83 21.30
CA SER A 279 -5.52 11.91 20.45
C SER A 279 -4.56 12.22 19.27
N ASP A 280 -5.10 12.76 18.16
CA ASP A 280 -4.31 13.15 17.00
C ASP A 280 -3.35 14.30 17.35
N LEU A 281 -3.81 15.22 18.21
CA LEU A 281 -3.01 16.35 18.69
C LEU A 281 -1.83 15.87 19.55
N ASP A 282 -2.06 14.90 20.47
CA ASP A 282 -0.97 14.36 21.30
C ASP A 282 0.11 13.68 20.42
N ILE A 283 -0.29 12.99 19.35
CA ILE A 283 0.66 12.43 18.39
C ILE A 283 1.42 13.54 17.66
N TYR A 284 0.72 14.58 17.20
CA TYR A 284 1.31 15.68 16.46
C TYR A 284 2.37 16.43 17.27
N ILE A 285 2.09 16.70 18.56
CA ILE A 285 3.02 17.39 19.44
C ILE A 285 4.07 16.49 20.12
N GLY A 286 4.06 15.18 19.82
CA GLY A 286 4.99 14.20 20.40
C GLY A 286 4.71 13.84 21.88
N HIS A 287 3.48 14.06 22.36
CA HIS A 287 3.07 13.80 23.73
C HIS A 287 2.58 12.37 23.92
N TYR A 288 3.48 11.40 23.90
CA TYR A 288 3.22 9.98 24.10
C TYR A 288 4.41 9.28 24.77
N ASP A 289 4.13 8.14 25.43
CA ASP A 289 5.15 7.36 26.13
C ASP A 289 5.84 6.37 25.16
N ARG A 290 6.99 6.76 24.64
CA ARG A 290 7.83 5.90 23.79
C ARG A 290 8.33 4.64 24.51
N ALA A 291 8.47 4.68 25.84
CA ALA A 291 8.92 3.51 26.58
C ALA A 291 7.81 2.45 26.68
N ALA A 292 6.55 2.87 26.79
CA ALA A 292 5.41 1.97 26.72
C ALA A 292 5.30 1.25 25.37
N CYS A 293 5.64 1.94 24.27
CA CYS A 293 5.58 1.37 22.90
C CYS A 293 6.58 0.22 22.68
N LYS A 294 7.57 0.01 23.55
CA LYS A 294 8.54 -1.11 23.44
C LYS A 294 7.90 -2.50 23.53
N THR A 295 6.67 -2.61 24.04
CA THR A 295 5.91 -3.87 24.04
C THR A 295 5.17 -4.13 22.72
N THR A 296 5.33 -3.28 21.73
CA THR A 296 4.78 -3.44 20.38
C THR A 296 5.87 -3.83 19.40
N LEU A 297 5.62 -4.89 18.65
CA LEU A 297 6.40 -5.28 17.47
C LEU A 297 5.67 -4.81 16.21
N VAL A 298 6.34 -4.00 15.41
CA VAL A 298 5.92 -3.67 14.05
C VAL A 298 6.60 -4.61 13.08
N VAL A 299 5.83 -5.17 12.14
CA VAL A 299 6.33 -6.05 11.07
C VAL A 299 6.11 -5.32 9.75
N GLY A 300 7.18 -5.01 9.03
CA GLY A 300 7.15 -4.23 7.79
C GLY A 300 8.24 -4.66 6.81
N ASP A 301 8.12 -4.27 5.54
CA ASP A 301 9.06 -4.59 4.47
C ASP A 301 9.84 -3.37 3.94
N ALA A 302 9.46 -2.17 4.38
CA ALA A 302 9.95 -0.91 3.84
C ALA A 302 10.70 -0.05 4.89
N GLY A 303 11.58 0.82 4.41
CA GLY A 303 12.26 1.80 5.27
C GLY A 303 11.30 2.77 5.96
N ALA A 304 10.18 3.09 5.31
CA ALA A 304 9.14 3.93 5.88
C ALA A 304 8.52 3.33 7.16
N ASP A 305 8.31 2.01 7.17
CA ASP A 305 7.81 1.28 8.36
C ASP A 305 8.83 1.27 9.48
N LEU A 306 10.10 1.00 9.13
CA LEU A 306 11.20 1.00 10.09
C LEU A 306 11.34 2.35 10.79
N PHE A 307 11.33 3.44 10.01
CA PHE A 307 11.47 4.78 10.58
C PHE A 307 10.27 5.18 11.42
N ALA A 308 9.06 4.86 10.96
CA ALA A 308 7.83 5.08 11.73
C ALA A 308 7.81 4.28 13.05
N ALA A 309 8.21 3.00 13.03
CA ALA A 309 8.30 2.17 14.23
C ALA A 309 9.34 2.72 15.23
N LYS A 310 10.52 3.09 14.74
CA LYS A 310 11.57 3.69 15.58
C LYS A 310 11.12 4.99 16.20
N GLU A 311 10.46 5.86 15.44
CA GLU A 311 9.95 7.14 15.96
C GLU A 311 8.86 6.91 17.01
N ALA A 312 7.97 5.94 16.81
CA ALA A 312 6.99 5.53 17.82
C ALA A 312 7.64 4.95 19.09
N GLY A 313 8.85 4.42 19.01
CA GLY A 313 9.51 3.68 20.10
C GLY A 313 9.17 2.19 20.12
N CYS A 314 8.56 1.67 19.04
CA CYS A 314 8.27 0.26 18.84
C CYS A 314 9.52 -0.52 18.41
N ALA A 315 9.53 -1.84 18.66
CA ALA A 315 10.47 -2.74 18.02
C ALA A 315 10.05 -3.00 16.56
N PHE A 316 11.01 -3.33 15.69
CA PHE A 316 10.78 -3.55 14.28
C PHE A 316 11.35 -4.88 13.78
N ALA A 317 10.48 -5.67 13.15
CA ALA A 317 10.87 -6.86 12.39
C ALA A 317 10.71 -6.58 10.88
N ALA A 318 11.83 -6.49 10.18
CA ALA A 318 11.85 -6.44 8.73
C ALA A 318 11.51 -7.82 8.15
N VAL A 319 10.62 -7.87 7.16
CA VAL A 319 10.42 -9.04 6.30
C VAL A 319 10.99 -8.79 4.92
N LEU A 320 11.55 -9.82 4.29
CA LEU A 320 12.22 -9.71 2.99
C LEU A 320 11.30 -10.18 1.84
N THR A 321 9.99 -9.92 2.01
CA THR A 321 8.95 -10.27 1.03
C THR A 321 8.49 -9.09 0.18
N GLY A 322 8.93 -7.88 0.51
CA GLY A 322 8.61 -6.67 -0.28
C GLY A 322 9.32 -6.61 -1.63
N VAL A 323 9.13 -5.53 -2.36
CA VAL A 323 9.61 -5.33 -3.74
C VAL A 323 11.11 -5.56 -3.92
N GLN A 324 11.93 -5.14 -2.95
CA GLN A 324 13.39 -5.33 -2.98
C GLN A 324 13.84 -6.74 -2.54
N GLY A 325 12.96 -7.50 -1.90
CA GLY A 325 13.26 -8.87 -1.44
C GLY A 325 14.55 -8.95 -0.61
N GLN A 326 15.39 -9.94 -0.91
CA GLN A 326 16.66 -10.14 -0.21
C GLN A 326 17.66 -8.97 -0.34
N ALA A 327 17.52 -8.13 -1.36
CA ALA A 327 18.40 -6.96 -1.53
C ALA A 327 18.20 -5.91 -0.42
N ALA A 328 17.02 -5.87 0.22
CA ALA A 328 16.74 -4.96 1.33
C ALA A 328 17.51 -5.31 2.62
N ARG A 329 18.03 -6.54 2.77
CA ARG A 329 18.70 -7.01 4.00
C ARG A 329 19.80 -6.06 4.47
N GLY A 330 20.71 -5.67 3.57
CA GLY A 330 21.82 -4.77 3.91
C GLY A 330 21.37 -3.37 4.35
N PHE A 331 20.22 -2.90 3.87
CA PHE A 331 19.62 -1.65 4.36
C PHE A 331 19.13 -1.84 5.80
N PHE A 332 18.34 -2.87 6.10
CA PHE A 332 17.81 -3.11 7.44
C PHE A 332 18.91 -3.39 8.49
N GLU A 333 20.02 -4.03 8.09
CA GLU A 333 21.20 -4.20 8.94
C GLU A 333 21.86 -2.86 9.30
N ARG A 334 22.08 -1.99 8.30
CA ARG A 334 22.66 -0.64 8.52
C ARG A 334 21.74 0.22 9.39
N GLU A 335 20.45 0.16 9.11
CA GLU A 335 19.44 0.91 9.87
C GLU A 335 19.04 0.23 11.19
N LYS A 336 19.70 -0.88 11.58
CA LYS A 336 19.52 -1.55 12.87
C LYS A 336 18.05 -1.93 13.15
N ALA A 337 17.41 -2.65 12.23
CA ALA A 337 16.17 -3.34 12.53
C ALA A 337 16.40 -4.35 13.66
N ASP A 338 15.45 -4.50 14.60
CA ASP A 338 15.59 -5.44 15.73
C ASP A 338 15.64 -6.89 15.25
N TYR A 339 14.88 -7.19 14.19
CA TYR A 339 14.86 -8.51 13.54
C TYR A 339 14.81 -8.34 12.03
N ILE A 340 15.40 -9.31 11.30
CA ILE A 340 15.31 -9.44 9.85
C ILE A 340 14.90 -10.87 9.53
N LEU A 341 13.68 -11.02 9.05
CA LEU A 341 13.01 -12.29 8.81
C LEU A 341 12.84 -12.50 7.30
N ASN A 342 12.79 -13.75 6.85
CA ASN A 342 12.53 -14.03 5.44
C ASN A 342 11.09 -13.65 5.06
N ASP A 343 10.13 -14.00 5.91
CA ASP A 343 8.71 -13.70 5.80
C ASP A 343 8.03 -13.70 7.18
N VAL A 344 6.73 -13.44 7.22
CA VAL A 344 5.96 -13.39 8.47
C VAL A 344 5.86 -14.73 9.19
N LEU A 345 6.00 -15.86 8.49
CA LEU A 345 5.89 -17.18 9.12
C LEU A 345 7.06 -17.47 10.06
N ALA A 346 8.18 -16.74 9.94
CA ALA A 346 9.27 -16.81 10.92
C ALA A 346 8.87 -16.34 12.34
N LEU A 347 7.69 -15.76 12.51
CA LEU A 347 7.08 -15.46 13.82
C LEU A 347 6.49 -16.69 14.49
N MET A 348 6.51 -17.86 13.86
CA MET A 348 6.18 -19.15 14.45
C MET A 348 7.24 -20.19 14.12
N THR A 349 7.30 -21.25 14.92
CA THR A 349 8.20 -22.39 14.73
C THR A 349 7.42 -23.69 14.83
N GLU A 350 7.87 -24.72 14.11
CA GLU A 350 7.34 -26.06 14.29
C GLU A 350 7.72 -26.59 15.69
N THR A 351 6.75 -27.21 16.37
CA THR A 351 7.08 -27.97 17.59
C THR A 351 7.72 -29.28 17.14
N SER A 352 9.01 -29.45 17.41
CA SER A 352 9.64 -30.76 17.26
C SER A 352 8.99 -31.73 18.24
N ASP A 353 8.69 -32.97 17.81
CA ASP A 353 8.17 -34.10 18.63
C ASP A 353 9.17 -34.57 19.70
N ALA A 354 9.97 -33.67 20.27
CA ALA A 354 11.07 -33.98 21.17
C ALA A 354 10.76 -33.69 22.65
N GLU A 355 9.49 -33.80 23.08
CA GLU A 355 9.11 -33.84 24.50
C GLU A 355 8.12 -34.97 24.79
N GLU A 356 8.42 -36.18 24.28
CA GLU A 356 7.89 -37.42 24.80
C GLU A 356 9.07 -38.35 25.19
N VAL A 357 9.67 -38.15 26.37
CA VAL A 357 10.30 -39.19 27.16
C VAL A 357 10.14 -38.88 28.65
#